data_2e5d02c923818a58953f8804e2ad5bf6
#
_entry.id   2e5d02c923818a58953f8804e2ad5bf6
#
_cell.length_a   1.000
_cell.length_b   1.000
_cell.length_c   1.000
_cell.angle_alpha   90.00
_cell.angle_beta   90.00
_cell.angle_gamma   90.00
#
_symmetry.space_group_name_H-M   'P 1'
#
loop_
_entity.id
_entity.type
_entity.pdbx_description
1 polymer ?
#
loop_
_entity_poly.entity_id
_entity_poly.type
_entity_poly.pdbx_seq_one_letter_code
_entity_poly.pdbx_strand_id
1 'polypeptide(L)'
;ERETLISEVTSSTQETLSETFPEHEKEIGDAVYELVKADMRTMIIKEKRRIDGRALDEVRSVTCETQLLPRTHGSALFTRGQTQALCTATLGTKMDERMVDDLHGKRFKSYYLDYNFPAFSVGEVKFERGPGRRDIGHGHLAERAIEPVIPTVDAFPYTIRLVSDITESNSSSSMATVCGCSMALMDAGVPVKSAVCGAGVGLVMEGDEWELLTDIQGAEDFLGDMDLKVAGTEDGITAIQMDIKIQGIRFDILKLALDRAHAGRKHIIDVMNSSIGSSRDELSQWAPRIEFLKVPVSKIGAVIGPGGKMIREIEKTGATVTVDDDGTITLSSVEAAPAEEARRMIESITAD
;
A
#
# COMPACT_ATOMS: atom_id res chain seq x y z
N GLU A 1 15.46 4.02 22.05
CA GLU A 1 15.79 3.98 23.49
C GLU A 1 15.80 2.54 24.03
N ARG A 2 14.71 1.75 23.91
CA ARG A 2 14.68 0.36 24.40
C ARG A 2 15.69 -0.54 23.68
N GLU A 3 15.77 -0.49 22.36
CA GLU A 3 16.74 -1.28 21.57
C GLU A 3 18.17 -0.90 21.93
N THR A 4 18.40 0.37 22.19
CA THR A 4 19.71 0.87 22.65
C THR A 4 20.05 0.25 24.01
N LEU A 5 19.10 0.23 24.95
CA LEU A 5 19.29 -0.38 26.28
C LEU A 5 19.54 -1.89 26.20
N ILE A 6 18.80 -2.61 25.34
CA ILE A 6 19.04 -4.05 25.12
C ILE A 6 20.43 -4.27 24.52
N SER A 7 20.86 -3.44 23.56
CA SER A 7 22.18 -3.53 22.98
C SER A 7 23.28 -3.24 24.00
N GLU A 8 23.09 -2.25 24.87
CA GLU A 8 24.02 -1.93 25.96
C GLU A 8 24.14 -3.09 26.97
N VAL A 9 23.01 -3.67 27.38
CA VAL A 9 22.99 -4.85 28.26
C VAL A 9 23.70 -6.04 27.60
N THR A 10 23.44 -6.28 26.31
CA THR A 10 24.09 -7.37 25.57
C THR A 10 25.61 -7.17 25.51
N SER A 11 26.05 -5.97 25.14
CA SER A 11 27.49 -5.65 25.06
C SER A 11 28.18 -5.76 26.42
N SER A 12 27.57 -5.20 27.47
CA SER A 12 28.12 -5.29 28.82
C SER A 12 28.17 -6.74 29.34
N THR A 13 27.20 -7.54 28.99
CA THR A 13 27.18 -8.98 29.35
C THR A 13 28.27 -9.75 28.60
N GLN A 14 28.45 -9.47 27.31
CA GLN A 14 29.54 -10.04 26.50
C GLN A 14 30.91 -9.67 27.05
N GLU A 15 31.15 -8.39 27.36
CA GLU A 15 32.41 -7.91 27.96
C GLU A 15 32.67 -8.61 29.31
N THR A 16 31.68 -8.70 30.17
CA THR A 16 31.83 -9.33 31.51
C THR A 16 32.14 -10.82 31.40
N LEU A 17 31.53 -11.52 30.46
CA LEU A 17 31.70 -12.96 30.31
C LEU A 17 32.85 -13.37 29.38
N SER A 18 33.42 -12.44 28.62
CA SER A 18 34.52 -12.71 27.66
C SER A 18 35.77 -13.30 28.32
N GLU A 19 36.07 -12.91 29.57
CA GLU A 19 37.20 -13.48 30.31
C GLU A 19 36.98 -14.94 30.71
N THR A 20 35.72 -15.30 31.02
CA THR A 20 35.31 -16.65 31.47
C THR A 20 35.05 -17.58 30.30
N PHE A 21 34.49 -17.04 29.23
CA PHE A 21 34.06 -17.78 28.04
C PHE A 21 34.65 -17.12 26.76
N PRO A 22 35.96 -17.14 26.56
CA PRO A 22 36.57 -16.62 25.35
C PRO A 22 36.06 -17.41 24.13
N GLU A 23 35.84 -16.75 23.01
CA GLU A 23 35.28 -17.33 21.75
C GLU A 23 33.79 -17.68 21.75
N HIS A 24 33.02 -17.37 22.81
CA HIS A 24 31.58 -17.62 22.92
C HIS A 24 30.72 -16.35 22.86
N GLU A 25 31.21 -15.27 22.25
CA GLU A 25 30.47 -14.00 22.16
C GLU A 25 29.07 -14.16 21.51
N LYS A 26 29.00 -15.02 20.49
CA LYS A 26 27.74 -15.27 19.78
C LYS A 26 26.75 -15.99 20.69
N GLU A 27 27.17 -17.04 21.37
CA GLU A 27 26.34 -17.82 22.28
C GLU A 27 25.85 -16.97 23.46
N ILE A 28 26.66 -16.05 23.96
CA ILE A 28 26.28 -15.08 24.99
C ILE A 28 25.19 -14.16 24.43
N GLY A 29 25.35 -13.63 23.22
CA GLY A 29 24.36 -12.80 22.56
C GLY A 29 23.02 -13.56 22.35
N ASP A 30 23.11 -14.79 21.87
CA ASP A 30 21.93 -15.67 21.69
C ASP A 30 21.22 -15.96 23.03
N ALA A 31 21.97 -16.15 24.13
CA ALA A 31 21.41 -16.35 25.46
C ALA A 31 20.69 -15.09 25.99
N VAL A 32 21.27 -13.89 25.81
CA VAL A 32 20.62 -12.63 26.17
C VAL A 32 19.35 -12.44 25.37
N TYR A 33 19.39 -12.73 24.07
CA TYR A 33 18.21 -12.66 23.20
C TYR A 33 17.08 -13.59 23.70
N GLU A 34 17.38 -14.85 24.04
CA GLU A 34 16.38 -15.78 24.56
C GLU A 34 15.82 -15.34 25.91
N LEU A 35 16.61 -14.69 26.79
CA LEU A 35 16.13 -14.10 28.03
C LEU A 35 15.17 -12.93 27.77
N VAL A 36 15.51 -12.01 26.86
CA VAL A 36 14.64 -10.90 26.46
C VAL A 36 13.34 -11.42 25.88
N LYS A 37 13.41 -12.45 25.04
CA LYS A 37 12.24 -13.10 24.46
C LYS A 37 11.35 -13.72 25.53
N ALA A 38 11.93 -14.48 26.47
CA ALA A 38 11.19 -15.11 27.55
C ALA A 38 10.52 -14.09 28.48
N ASP A 39 11.21 -13.00 28.80
CA ASP A 39 10.68 -11.91 29.64
C ASP A 39 9.49 -11.22 28.95
N MET A 40 9.64 -10.83 27.67
CA MET A 40 8.55 -10.24 26.89
C MET A 40 7.31 -11.16 26.84
N ARG A 41 7.52 -12.44 26.55
CA ARG A 41 6.45 -13.44 26.45
C ARG A 41 5.75 -13.63 27.80
N THR A 42 6.51 -13.66 28.89
CA THR A 42 5.98 -13.73 30.27
C THR A 42 5.15 -12.50 30.60
N MET A 43 5.64 -11.31 30.29
CA MET A 43 4.94 -10.05 30.48
C MET A 43 3.59 -10.03 29.75
N ILE A 44 3.57 -10.49 28.49
CA ILE A 44 2.33 -10.53 27.68
C ILE A 44 1.35 -11.58 28.26
N ILE A 45 1.81 -12.81 28.51
CA ILE A 45 0.93 -13.92 28.90
C ILE A 45 0.48 -13.82 30.35
N LYS A 46 1.39 -13.52 31.30
CA LYS A 46 1.09 -13.51 32.72
C LYS A 46 0.60 -12.16 33.22
N GLU A 47 1.24 -11.07 32.79
CA GLU A 47 0.94 -9.73 33.28
C GLU A 47 -0.08 -8.99 32.41
N LYS A 48 -0.42 -9.53 31.23
CA LYS A 48 -1.31 -8.91 30.23
C LYS A 48 -0.87 -7.50 29.85
N ARG A 49 0.43 -7.29 29.80
CA ARG A 49 1.08 -6.00 29.54
C ARG A 49 1.97 -6.10 28.31
N ARG A 50 1.89 -5.15 27.43
CA ARG A 50 2.75 -5.04 26.24
C ARG A 50 4.02 -4.24 26.55
N ILE A 51 5.01 -4.42 25.70
CA ILE A 51 6.34 -3.80 25.85
C ILE A 51 6.33 -2.27 25.74
N ASP A 52 5.28 -1.68 25.18
CA ASP A 52 5.07 -0.22 25.08
C ASP A 52 3.97 0.29 26.03
N GLY A 53 3.42 -0.59 26.87
CA GLY A 53 2.42 -0.26 27.87
C GLY A 53 0.98 -0.23 27.39
N ARG A 54 0.72 -0.46 26.07
CA ARG A 54 -0.64 -0.56 25.54
C ARG A 54 -1.38 -1.80 26.07
N ALA A 55 -2.71 -1.74 26.04
CA ALA A 55 -3.55 -2.91 26.22
C ALA A 55 -3.37 -3.89 25.04
N LEU A 56 -3.72 -5.18 25.23
CA LEU A 56 -3.50 -6.23 24.23
C LEU A 56 -4.30 -6.00 22.94
N ASP A 57 -5.42 -5.28 23.02
CA ASP A 57 -6.32 -4.97 21.92
C ASP A 57 -6.19 -3.50 21.40
N GLU A 58 -5.28 -2.75 21.93
CA GLU A 58 -5.10 -1.34 21.60
C GLU A 58 -4.28 -1.16 20.32
N VAL A 59 -4.80 -0.32 19.41
CA VAL A 59 -4.10 0.15 18.21
C VAL A 59 -3.25 1.35 18.56
N ARG A 60 -2.05 1.46 17.99
CA ARG A 60 -1.19 2.64 18.13
C ARG A 60 -1.93 3.90 17.64
N SER A 61 -1.52 5.06 18.13
CA SER A 61 -2.06 6.35 17.63
C SER A 61 -1.98 6.41 16.10
N VAL A 62 -3.10 6.77 15.48
CA VAL A 62 -3.23 6.92 14.02
C VAL A 62 -3.43 8.39 13.69
N THR A 63 -2.67 8.90 12.70
CA THR A 63 -2.88 10.21 12.09
C THR A 63 -2.93 10.09 10.58
N CYS A 64 -3.79 10.90 9.97
CA CYS A 64 -4.09 10.86 8.55
C CYS A 64 -4.10 12.27 7.98
N GLU A 65 -3.34 12.51 6.92
CA GLU A 65 -3.31 13.78 6.20
C GLU A 65 -3.50 13.54 4.70
N THR A 66 -4.27 14.39 4.03
CA THR A 66 -4.46 14.35 2.57
C THR A 66 -4.08 15.69 1.95
N GLN A 67 -3.95 15.76 0.63
CA GLN A 67 -3.53 16.96 -0.12
C GLN A 67 -2.14 17.47 0.28
N LEU A 68 -1.26 16.57 0.65
CA LEU A 68 0.07 16.93 1.16
C LEU A 68 0.99 17.45 0.04
N LEU A 69 0.93 16.83 -1.13
CA LEU A 69 1.79 17.13 -2.28
C LEU A 69 1.02 17.93 -3.33
N PRO A 70 1.47 19.15 -3.69
CA PRO A 70 0.65 20.12 -4.45
C PRO A 70 0.45 19.75 -5.92
N ARG A 71 1.24 18.83 -6.49
CA ARG A 71 1.18 18.49 -7.93
C ARG A 71 0.78 17.05 -8.21
N THR A 72 0.65 16.22 -7.20
CA THR A 72 0.12 14.86 -7.36
C THR A 72 -1.39 14.92 -7.62
N HIS A 73 -1.93 13.86 -8.22
CA HIS A 73 -3.38 13.81 -8.45
C HIS A 73 -4.12 13.51 -7.15
N GLY A 74 -3.54 12.69 -6.28
CA GLY A 74 -3.93 12.51 -4.89
C GLY A 74 -2.73 12.16 -4.04
N SER A 75 -2.74 12.54 -2.77
CA SER A 75 -1.68 12.22 -1.82
C SER A 75 -2.22 12.05 -0.41
N ALA A 76 -1.64 11.13 0.33
CA ALA A 76 -1.94 10.92 1.74
C ALA A 76 -0.69 10.54 2.52
N LEU A 77 -0.60 11.04 3.74
CA LEU A 77 0.34 10.59 4.74
C LEU A 77 -0.44 9.84 5.81
N PHE A 78 -0.17 8.56 5.92
CA PHE A 78 -0.73 7.71 6.96
C PHE A 78 0.35 7.36 7.97
N THR A 79 0.10 7.66 9.23
CA THR A 79 1.02 7.34 10.33
C THR A 79 0.30 6.53 11.39
N ARG A 80 0.91 5.42 11.81
CA ARG A 80 0.44 4.58 12.91
C ARG A 80 1.61 4.31 13.86
N GLY A 81 1.65 5.05 14.98
CA GLY A 81 2.82 5.07 15.85
C GLY A 81 4.08 5.44 15.08
N GLN A 82 5.06 4.54 15.06
CA GLN A 82 6.34 4.68 14.35
C GLN A 82 6.32 3.97 12.97
N THR A 83 5.18 3.90 12.33
CA THR A 83 5.07 3.39 10.96
C THR A 83 4.35 4.42 10.12
N GLN A 84 5.05 4.96 9.12
CA GLN A 84 4.56 6.04 8.28
C GLN A 84 4.72 5.70 6.80
N ALA A 85 3.67 5.94 6.03
CA ALA A 85 3.61 5.75 4.59
C ALA A 85 3.14 7.04 3.90
N LEU A 86 3.98 7.58 3.02
CA LEU A 86 3.61 8.64 2.09
C LEU A 86 3.09 7.98 0.80
N CYS A 87 1.81 8.15 0.53
CA CYS A 87 1.16 7.51 -0.58
C CYS A 87 0.71 8.53 -1.63
N THR A 88 0.89 8.21 -2.90
CA THR A 88 0.44 9.05 -4.02
C THR A 88 -0.38 8.24 -5.01
N ALA A 89 -1.36 8.90 -5.62
CA ALA A 89 -2.15 8.37 -6.72
C ALA A 89 -1.90 9.22 -7.97
N THR A 90 -1.64 8.56 -9.09
CA THR A 90 -1.49 9.17 -10.40
C THR A 90 -2.48 8.53 -11.36
N LEU A 91 -3.23 9.37 -12.07
CA LEU A 91 -4.19 8.97 -13.09
C LEU A 91 -3.56 9.18 -14.46
N GLY A 92 -3.56 8.15 -15.25
CA GLY A 92 -3.02 8.15 -16.61
C GLY A 92 -4.06 7.70 -17.63
N THR A 93 -3.61 7.61 -18.87
CA THR A 93 -4.38 7.11 -20.00
C THR A 93 -4.14 5.62 -20.23
N LYS A 94 -4.78 5.03 -21.23
CA LYS A 94 -4.53 3.65 -21.68
C LYS A 94 -3.05 3.42 -22.07
N MET A 95 -2.35 4.46 -22.52
CA MET A 95 -0.92 4.36 -22.90
C MET A 95 0.01 4.19 -21.68
N ASP A 96 -0.48 4.53 -20.48
CA ASP A 96 0.26 4.43 -19.23
C ASP A 96 0.05 3.07 -18.53
N GLU A 97 -0.71 2.16 -19.16
CA GLU A 97 -0.88 0.79 -18.66
C GLU A 97 0.46 0.08 -18.51
N ARG A 98 0.63 -0.62 -17.41
CA ARG A 98 1.84 -1.42 -17.17
C ARG A 98 1.79 -2.71 -17.96
N MET A 99 2.69 -2.87 -18.94
CA MET A 99 2.89 -4.16 -19.58
C MET A 99 3.60 -5.13 -18.64
N VAL A 100 3.00 -6.28 -18.43
CA VAL A 100 3.58 -7.42 -17.70
C VAL A 100 3.82 -8.53 -18.71
N ASP A 101 5.06 -9.00 -18.79
CA ASP A 101 5.46 -10.13 -19.64
C ASP A 101 6.00 -11.23 -18.72
N ASP A 102 5.23 -12.28 -18.52
CA ASP A 102 5.54 -13.39 -17.64
C ASP A 102 5.26 -14.75 -18.32
N LEU A 103 5.36 -15.85 -17.58
CA LEU A 103 5.14 -17.19 -18.10
C LEU A 103 3.73 -17.41 -18.67
N HIS A 104 2.77 -16.56 -18.34
CA HIS A 104 1.40 -16.61 -18.85
C HIS A 104 1.19 -15.72 -20.08
N GLY A 105 2.26 -15.06 -20.56
CA GLY A 105 2.25 -14.18 -21.71
C GLY A 105 2.16 -12.70 -21.35
N LYS A 106 1.95 -11.88 -22.38
CA LYS A 106 1.85 -10.42 -22.24
C LYS A 106 0.45 -10.01 -21.81
N ARG A 107 0.38 -9.18 -20.80
CA ARG A 107 -0.87 -8.54 -20.33
C ARG A 107 -0.62 -7.09 -19.96
N PHE A 108 -1.68 -6.30 -19.95
CA PHE A 108 -1.63 -4.91 -19.55
C PHE A 108 -2.45 -4.72 -18.27
N LYS A 109 -1.94 -3.92 -17.34
CA LYS A 109 -2.59 -3.59 -16.08
C LYS A 109 -2.91 -2.11 -16.07
N SER A 110 -4.20 -1.79 -15.95
CA SER A 110 -4.71 -0.43 -15.76
C SER A 110 -4.67 0.03 -14.30
N TYR A 111 -4.42 -0.89 -13.37
CA TYR A 111 -4.23 -0.61 -11.96
C TYR A 111 -2.98 -1.33 -11.43
N TYR A 112 -2.11 -0.60 -10.74
CA TYR A 112 -0.89 -1.15 -10.15
C TYR A 112 -0.34 -0.30 -9.02
N LEU A 113 0.40 -0.95 -8.12
CA LEU A 113 0.97 -0.33 -6.94
C LEU A 113 2.48 -0.60 -6.86
N ASP A 114 3.26 0.46 -6.67
CA ASP A 114 4.69 0.41 -6.39
C ASP A 114 4.92 0.68 -4.89
N TYR A 115 5.64 -0.22 -4.23
CA TYR A 115 5.98 -0.13 -2.82
C TYR A 115 7.48 0.05 -2.66
N ASN A 116 7.88 1.09 -1.96
CA ASN A 116 9.26 1.42 -1.69
C ASN A 116 9.54 1.37 -0.19
N PHE A 117 10.55 0.58 0.18
CA PHE A 117 10.99 0.44 1.57
C PHE A 117 12.49 0.79 1.66
N PRO A 118 12.83 2.09 1.69
CA PRO A 118 14.22 2.52 1.76
C PRO A 118 14.83 2.19 3.12
N ALA A 119 16.15 1.98 3.14
CA ALA A 119 16.88 1.59 4.33
C ALA A 119 16.70 2.55 5.50
N PHE A 120 16.59 3.84 5.23
CA PHE A 120 16.42 4.86 6.26
C PHE A 120 15.11 4.70 7.05
N SER A 121 14.08 4.04 6.48
CA SER A 121 12.80 3.81 7.17
C SER A 121 12.93 2.98 8.45
N VAL A 122 14.00 2.24 8.58
CA VAL A 122 14.38 1.48 9.79
C VAL A 122 15.71 1.95 10.39
N GLY A 123 16.18 3.16 10.03
CA GLY A 123 17.41 3.73 10.54
C GLY A 123 18.69 3.08 10.00
N GLU A 124 18.59 2.28 8.95
CA GLU A 124 19.76 1.64 8.32
C GLU A 124 20.39 2.54 7.24
N VAL A 125 21.69 2.40 7.08
CA VAL A 125 22.46 2.95 5.95
C VAL A 125 22.99 1.79 5.13
N LYS A 126 22.41 1.58 3.94
CA LYS A 126 22.86 0.54 3.02
C LYS A 126 22.70 0.99 1.57
N PHE A 127 23.42 0.30 0.69
CA PHE A 127 23.32 0.53 -0.75
C PHE A 127 22.02 -0.10 -1.28
N GLU A 128 21.17 0.70 -1.90
CA GLU A 128 19.92 0.23 -2.50
C GLU A 128 20.17 -0.32 -3.90
N ARG A 129 19.70 -1.55 -4.16
CA ARG A 129 19.88 -2.28 -5.42
C ARG A 129 18.55 -2.58 -6.13
N GLY A 130 17.52 -1.77 -5.88
CA GLY A 130 16.16 -2.02 -6.33
C GLY A 130 15.33 -2.85 -5.34
N PRO A 131 14.05 -3.12 -5.65
CA PRO A 131 13.12 -3.77 -4.73
C PRO A 131 13.54 -5.21 -4.43
N GLY A 132 13.57 -5.56 -3.14
CA GLY A 132 13.79 -6.92 -2.68
C GLY A 132 12.50 -7.76 -2.74
N ARG A 133 12.61 -9.06 -2.44
CA ARG A 133 11.44 -9.97 -2.41
C ARG A 133 10.37 -9.51 -1.42
N ARG A 134 10.80 -8.94 -0.28
CA ARG A 134 9.89 -8.39 0.75
C ARG A 134 9.10 -7.20 0.20
N ASP A 135 9.77 -6.30 -0.51
CA ASP A 135 9.14 -5.12 -1.10
C ASP A 135 8.09 -5.52 -2.15
N ILE A 136 8.44 -6.48 -3.01
CA ILE A 136 7.52 -7.04 -4.02
C ILE A 136 6.31 -7.69 -3.34
N GLY A 137 6.52 -8.50 -2.29
CA GLY A 137 5.45 -9.17 -1.56
C GLY A 137 4.52 -8.20 -0.84
N HIS A 138 5.07 -7.18 -0.18
CA HIS A 138 4.30 -6.12 0.49
C HIS A 138 3.49 -5.28 -0.50
N GLY A 139 4.12 -4.88 -1.62
CA GLY A 139 3.43 -4.16 -2.69
C GLY A 139 2.27 -4.96 -3.27
N HIS A 140 2.51 -6.25 -3.58
CA HIS A 140 1.47 -7.12 -4.12
C HIS A 140 0.32 -7.37 -3.13
N LEU A 141 0.61 -7.50 -1.83
CA LEU A 141 -0.42 -7.60 -0.80
C LEU A 141 -1.31 -6.35 -0.77
N ALA A 142 -0.70 -5.16 -0.78
CA ALA A 142 -1.43 -3.90 -0.76
C ALA A 142 -2.21 -3.67 -2.06
N GLU A 143 -1.64 -3.96 -3.23
CA GLU A 143 -2.31 -3.90 -4.53
C GLU A 143 -3.56 -4.76 -4.52
N ARG A 144 -3.43 -6.03 -4.15
CA ARG A 144 -4.54 -6.99 -4.08
C ARG A 144 -5.61 -6.61 -3.05
N ALA A 145 -5.21 -5.98 -1.94
CA ALA A 145 -6.14 -5.53 -0.92
C ALA A 145 -7.07 -4.42 -1.40
N ILE A 146 -6.60 -3.54 -2.29
CA ILE A 146 -7.33 -2.38 -2.79
C ILE A 146 -8.09 -2.71 -4.09
N GLU A 147 -7.60 -3.64 -4.90
CA GLU A 147 -8.18 -4.00 -6.21
C GLU A 147 -9.71 -4.18 -6.21
N PRO A 148 -10.36 -4.86 -5.22
CA PRO A 148 -11.81 -5.08 -5.23
C PRO A 148 -12.67 -3.82 -5.14
N VAL A 149 -12.11 -2.70 -4.68
CA VAL A 149 -12.81 -1.41 -4.57
C VAL A 149 -12.52 -0.45 -5.71
N ILE A 150 -11.57 -0.78 -6.58
CA ILE A 150 -11.26 0.00 -7.78
C ILE A 150 -12.46 -0.04 -8.74
N PRO A 151 -12.87 1.08 -9.34
CA PRO A 151 -13.91 1.10 -10.36
C PRO A 151 -13.46 0.34 -11.62
N THR A 152 -14.41 -0.22 -12.36
CA THR A 152 -14.11 -0.83 -13.67
C THR A 152 -13.64 0.22 -14.67
N VAL A 153 -12.86 -0.18 -15.67
CA VAL A 153 -12.36 0.72 -16.74
C VAL A 153 -13.52 1.40 -17.48
N ASP A 154 -14.66 0.72 -17.65
CA ASP A 154 -15.84 1.32 -18.30
C ASP A 154 -16.46 2.45 -17.47
N ALA A 155 -16.40 2.35 -16.14
CA ALA A 155 -16.93 3.38 -15.24
C ALA A 155 -15.93 4.51 -14.97
N PHE A 156 -14.63 4.20 -15.02
CA PHE A 156 -13.55 5.14 -14.76
C PHE A 156 -12.33 4.80 -15.64
N PRO A 157 -12.25 5.38 -16.85
CA PRO A 157 -11.35 4.94 -17.91
C PRO A 157 -9.91 5.46 -17.73
N TYR A 158 -9.40 5.39 -16.53
CA TYR A 158 -8.04 5.81 -16.19
C TYR A 158 -7.16 4.62 -15.84
N THR A 159 -5.91 4.73 -16.25
CA THR A 159 -4.85 3.93 -15.62
C THR A 159 -4.52 4.54 -14.27
N ILE A 160 -4.52 3.73 -13.23
CA ILE A 160 -4.29 4.15 -11.85
C ILE A 160 -2.95 3.59 -11.39
N ARG A 161 -2.01 4.47 -11.09
CA ARG A 161 -0.75 4.13 -10.45
C ARG A 161 -0.74 4.62 -9.01
N LEU A 162 -0.50 3.73 -8.07
CA LEU A 162 -0.23 4.05 -6.69
C LEU A 162 1.26 3.89 -6.39
N VAL A 163 1.80 4.80 -5.61
CA VAL A 163 3.16 4.68 -5.06
C VAL A 163 3.08 4.88 -3.56
N SER A 164 3.72 3.99 -2.81
CA SER A 164 3.85 4.09 -1.36
C SER A 164 5.32 4.12 -0.98
N ASP A 165 5.75 5.24 -0.44
CA ASP A 165 7.09 5.41 0.11
C ASP A 165 7.02 5.30 1.64
N ILE A 166 7.68 4.28 2.20
CA ILE A 166 7.73 4.08 3.64
C ILE A 166 8.82 4.97 4.24
N THR A 167 8.41 5.95 5.02
CA THR A 167 9.32 6.94 5.62
C THR A 167 9.79 6.54 7.00
N GLU A 168 9.00 5.73 7.72
CA GLU A 168 9.36 5.14 9.01
C GLU A 168 8.64 3.79 9.17
N SER A 169 9.28 2.79 9.79
CA SER A 169 8.67 1.47 9.97
C SER A 169 9.01 0.81 11.30
N ASN A 170 7.96 0.49 12.04
CA ASN A 170 7.99 -0.38 13.22
C ASN A 170 6.84 -1.39 13.11
N SER A 171 7.00 -2.38 12.20
CA SER A 171 6.05 -3.43 11.81
C SER A 171 4.84 -2.96 10.96
N SER A 172 4.32 -3.89 10.18
CA SER A 172 3.11 -3.79 9.35
C SER A 172 3.06 -2.55 8.42
N SER A 173 4.19 -2.20 7.79
CA SER A 173 4.26 -1.12 6.79
C SER A 173 3.36 -1.38 5.57
N SER A 174 3.13 -2.64 5.18
CA SER A 174 2.18 -2.99 4.12
C SER A 174 0.74 -2.60 4.48
N MET A 175 0.35 -2.68 5.75
CA MET A 175 -0.98 -2.25 6.19
C MET A 175 -1.09 -0.72 6.24
N ALA A 176 -0.01 -0.01 6.57
CA ALA A 176 0.05 1.44 6.43
C ALA A 176 -0.08 1.87 4.95
N THR A 177 0.56 1.12 4.03
CA THR A 177 0.40 1.31 2.58
C THR A 177 -1.05 1.15 2.13
N VAL A 178 -1.76 0.11 2.59
CA VAL A 178 -3.18 -0.09 2.26
C VAL A 178 -4.00 1.12 2.68
N CYS A 179 -3.83 1.60 3.91
CA CYS A 179 -4.55 2.76 4.43
C CYS A 179 -4.21 4.04 3.64
N GLY A 180 -2.92 4.36 3.49
CA GLY A 180 -2.48 5.56 2.80
C GLY A 180 -2.85 5.59 1.32
N CYS A 181 -2.71 4.46 0.61
CA CYS A 181 -3.10 4.35 -0.80
C CYS A 181 -4.62 4.44 -0.99
N SER A 182 -5.43 3.86 -0.08
CA SER A 182 -6.88 4.02 -0.10
C SER A 182 -7.27 5.49 0.02
N MET A 183 -6.65 6.23 0.94
CA MET A 183 -6.88 7.67 1.10
C MET A 183 -6.38 8.49 -0.11
N ALA A 184 -5.22 8.15 -0.68
CA ALA A 184 -4.69 8.83 -1.86
C ALA A 184 -5.59 8.67 -3.10
N LEU A 185 -6.25 7.50 -3.26
CA LEU A 185 -7.27 7.27 -4.30
C LEU A 185 -8.48 8.17 -4.09
N MET A 186 -8.99 8.25 -2.87
CA MET A 186 -10.12 9.10 -2.53
C MET A 186 -9.77 10.58 -2.74
N ASP A 187 -8.55 10.97 -2.38
CA ASP A 187 -8.02 12.34 -2.58
C ASP A 187 -7.85 12.68 -4.07
N ALA A 188 -7.54 11.70 -4.91
CA ALA A 188 -7.47 11.87 -6.36
C ALA A 188 -8.84 12.00 -7.05
N GLY A 189 -9.93 11.75 -6.34
CA GLY A 189 -11.29 11.72 -6.89
C GLY A 189 -11.64 10.41 -7.60
N VAL A 190 -10.89 9.32 -7.37
CA VAL A 190 -11.25 7.99 -7.89
C VAL A 190 -12.50 7.51 -7.17
N PRO A 191 -13.60 7.15 -7.88
CA PRO A 191 -14.85 6.74 -7.25
C PRO A 191 -14.74 5.30 -6.72
N VAL A 192 -13.92 5.11 -5.68
CA VAL A 192 -13.79 3.81 -5.03
C VAL A 192 -15.10 3.41 -4.34
N LYS A 193 -15.40 2.11 -4.30
CA LYS A 193 -16.62 1.59 -3.70
C LYS A 193 -16.68 1.83 -2.18
N SER A 194 -15.54 1.77 -1.52
CA SER A 194 -15.40 1.94 -0.07
C SER A 194 -13.93 2.16 0.28
N ALA A 195 -13.66 2.78 1.41
CA ALA A 195 -12.31 2.84 1.98
C ALA A 195 -11.83 1.44 2.37
N VAL A 196 -10.54 1.19 2.16
CA VAL A 196 -9.86 -0.05 2.58
C VAL A 196 -8.80 0.29 3.61
N CYS A 197 -8.77 -0.44 4.70
CA CYS A 197 -7.71 -0.34 5.69
C CYS A 197 -7.10 -1.71 5.99
N GLY A 198 -5.99 -1.72 6.72
CA GLY A 198 -5.33 -2.94 7.17
C GLY A 198 -4.89 -2.87 8.62
N ALA A 199 -4.97 -4.00 9.31
CA ALA A 199 -4.48 -4.16 10.68
C ALA A 199 -3.67 -5.46 10.81
N GLY A 200 -2.65 -5.44 11.67
CA GLY A 200 -1.88 -6.62 12.07
C GLY A 200 -2.36 -7.16 13.39
N VAL A 201 -2.36 -8.49 13.54
CA VAL A 201 -2.63 -9.18 14.81
C VAL A 201 -1.55 -10.21 15.04
N GLY A 202 -0.88 -10.13 16.20
CA GLY A 202 0.11 -11.11 16.63
C GLY A 202 -0.46 -12.15 17.57
N LEU A 203 0.26 -13.25 17.71
CA LEU A 203 0.02 -14.30 18.69
C LEU A 203 1.30 -14.54 19.47
N VAL A 204 1.17 -14.65 20.80
CA VAL A 204 2.21 -15.17 21.69
C VAL A 204 1.61 -16.37 22.40
N MET A 205 2.30 -17.54 22.34
CA MET A 205 1.82 -18.80 22.87
C MET A 205 2.90 -19.52 23.70
N GLU A 206 2.59 -19.88 24.91
CA GLU A 206 3.45 -20.69 25.80
C GLU A 206 2.69 -21.93 26.27
N GLY A 207 2.95 -23.06 25.63
CA GLY A 207 2.19 -24.29 25.87
C GLY A 207 0.71 -24.08 25.49
N ASP A 208 -0.17 -24.22 26.50
CA ASP A 208 -1.62 -24.02 26.32
C ASP A 208 -2.09 -22.58 26.57
N GLU A 209 -1.24 -21.72 27.11
CA GLU A 209 -1.54 -20.31 27.37
C GLU A 209 -1.18 -19.47 26.15
N TRP A 210 -2.02 -18.52 25.80
CA TRP A 210 -1.80 -17.67 24.64
C TRP A 210 -2.52 -16.32 24.77
N GLU A 211 -1.99 -15.31 24.03
CA GLU A 211 -2.59 -13.98 23.90
C GLU A 211 -2.49 -13.47 22.49
N LEU A 212 -3.52 -12.74 22.08
CA LEU A 212 -3.56 -12.01 20.81
C LEU A 212 -3.26 -10.54 21.04
N LEU A 213 -2.42 -9.97 20.17
CA LEU A 213 -2.00 -8.57 20.21
C LEU A 213 -2.50 -7.85 18.96
N THR A 214 -3.34 -6.85 19.14
CA THR A 214 -3.79 -5.99 18.01
C THR A 214 -2.71 -4.97 17.68
N ASP A 215 -2.42 -4.77 16.39
CA ASP A 215 -1.43 -3.82 15.90
C ASP A 215 -0.05 -4.01 16.54
N ILE A 216 0.57 -5.14 16.22
CA ILE A 216 1.90 -5.49 16.74
C ILE A 216 2.98 -4.54 16.23
N GLN A 217 3.99 -4.31 17.06
CA GLN A 217 5.22 -3.63 16.69
C GLN A 217 6.35 -4.64 16.38
N GLY A 218 7.48 -4.14 15.84
CA GLY A 218 8.55 -4.99 15.31
C GLY A 218 9.08 -6.03 16.28
N ALA A 219 9.25 -5.69 17.55
CA ALA A 219 9.72 -6.66 18.54
C ALA A 219 8.68 -7.75 18.85
N GLU A 220 7.38 -7.39 18.86
CA GLU A 220 6.30 -8.35 19.07
C GLU A 220 6.10 -9.26 17.85
N ASP A 221 6.31 -8.72 16.63
CA ASP A 221 6.36 -9.52 15.40
C ASP A 221 7.54 -10.49 15.46
N PHE A 222 8.74 -9.99 15.78
CA PHE A 222 9.95 -10.78 15.74
C PHE A 222 9.99 -11.90 16.82
N LEU A 223 9.54 -11.60 18.05
CA LEU A 223 9.56 -12.51 19.20
C LEU A 223 8.27 -13.30 19.38
N GLY A 224 7.21 -12.97 18.65
CA GLY A 224 5.92 -13.68 18.67
C GLY A 224 5.89 -14.91 17.76
N ASP A 225 4.73 -15.57 17.71
CA ASP A 225 4.51 -16.85 17.04
C ASP A 225 3.67 -16.75 15.77
N MET A 226 2.93 -15.66 15.60
CA MET A 226 2.13 -15.34 14.39
C MET A 226 2.14 -13.84 14.12
N ASP A 227 2.22 -13.49 12.84
CA ASP A 227 1.87 -12.19 12.27
C ASP A 227 0.72 -12.41 11.26
N LEU A 228 -0.49 -12.00 11.63
CA LEU A 228 -1.68 -12.04 10.79
C LEU A 228 -2.02 -10.62 10.32
N LYS A 229 -1.90 -10.37 9.02
CA LYS A 229 -2.31 -9.11 8.38
C LYS A 229 -3.65 -9.29 7.69
N VAL A 230 -4.60 -8.44 8.04
CA VAL A 230 -5.95 -8.46 7.48
C VAL A 230 -6.29 -7.09 6.93
N ALA A 231 -6.55 -7.02 5.63
CA ALA A 231 -7.02 -5.82 4.96
C ALA A 231 -8.48 -5.99 4.50
N GLY A 232 -9.22 -4.89 4.44
CA GLY A 232 -10.60 -4.91 3.98
C GLY A 232 -11.34 -3.60 4.21
N THR A 233 -12.59 -3.59 3.78
CA THR A 233 -13.57 -2.53 4.00
C THR A 233 -14.27 -2.73 5.36
N GLU A 234 -15.26 -1.89 5.67
CA GLU A 234 -16.15 -2.14 6.82
C GLU A 234 -16.94 -3.44 6.65
N ASP A 235 -17.34 -3.77 5.42
CA ASP A 235 -18.24 -4.90 5.12
C ASP A 235 -17.52 -6.24 5.03
N GLY A 236 -16.22 -6.25 4.69
CA GLY A 236 -15.52 -7.51 4.45
C GLY A 236 -14.03 -7.42 4.28
N ILE A 237 -13.42 -8.60 4.20
CA ILE A 237 -11.97 -8.78 4.03
C ILE A 237 -11.66 -8.84 2.54
N THR A 238 -10.65 -8.08 2.11
CA THR A 238 -10.17 -8.05 0.72
C THR A 238 -8.84 -8.77 0.54
N ALA A 239 -8.00 -8.82 1.59
CA ALA A 239 -6.75 -9.58 1.57
C ALA A 239 -6.34 -10.04 2.96
N ILE A 240 -5.68 -11.20 3.01
CA ILE A 240 -5.07 -11.78 4.22
C ILE A 240 -3.66 -12.23 3.88
N GLN A 241 -2.74 -12.01 4.82
CA GLN A 241 -1.43 -12.66 4.89
C GLN A 241 -1.23 -13.15 6.32
N MET A 242 -0.83 -14.40 6.47
CA MET A 242 -0.48 -14.98 7.76
C MET A 242 0.91 -15.60 7.68
N ASP A 243 1.76 -15.23 8.61
CA ASP A 243 3.07 -15.82 8.85
C ASP A 243 3.08 -16.45 10.24
N ILE A 244 3.44 -17.73 10.35
CA ILE A 244 3.49 -18.47 11.60
C ILE A 244 4.86 -19.11 11.80
N LYS A 245 5.36 -19.05 13.03
CA LYS A 245 6.66 -19.62 13.43
C LYS A 245 6.50 -20.92 14.23
N ILE A 246 5.26 -21.38 14.39
CA ILE A 246 4.88 -22.63 15.08
C ILE A 246 4.25 -23.61 14.08
N GLN A 247 4.11 -24.88 14.47
CA GLN A 247 3.64 -25.93 13.57
C GLN A 247 2.18 -25.81 13.11
N GLY A 248 1.39 -24.97 13.76
CA GLY A 248 0.00 -24.73 13.42
C GLY A 248 -0.72 -23.90 14.48
N ILE A 249 -1.89 -23.37 14.09
CA ILE A 249 -2.76 -22.57 14.96
C ILE A 249 -4.12 -23.22 15.02
N ARG A 250 -4.73 -23.26 16.21
CA ARG A 250 -6.08 -23.74 16.41
C ARG A 250 -7.10 -22.81 15.75
N PHE A 251 -8.16 -23.37 15.19
CA PHE A 251 -9.20 -22.59 14.50
C PHE A 251 -9.94 -21.58 15.40
N ASP A 252 -10.09 -21.90 16.70
CA ASP A 252 -10.70 -20.97 17.65
C ASP A 252 -9.81 -19.72 17.87
N ILE A 253 -8.49 -19.89 17.96
CA ILE A 253 -7.53 -18.79 18.03
C ILE A 253 -7.58 -17.95 16.74
N LEU A 254 -7.58 -18.60 15.57
CA LEU A 254 -7.66 -17.89 14.30
C LEU A 254 -8.95 -17.09 14.17
N LYS A 255 -10.09 -17.63 14.60
CA LYS A 255 -11.36 -16.90 14.63
C LYS A 255 -11.26 -15.64 15.48
N LEU A 256 -10.74 -15.76 16.71
CA LEU A 256 -10.55 -14.63 17.60
C LEU A 256 -9.55 -13.59 17.03
N ALA A 257 -8.51 -14.05 16.32
CA ALA A 257 -7.57 -13.16 15.65
C ALA A 257 -8.25 -12.34 14.53
N LEU A 258 -9.17 -12.95 13.77
CA LEU A 258 -9.97 -12.26 12.78
C LEU A 258 -10.94 -11.25 13.40
N ASP A 259 -11.56 -11.59 14.54
CA ASP A 259 -12.43 -10.69 15.30
C ASP A 259 -11.62 -9.48 15.84
N ARG A 260 -10.39 -9.71 16.35
CA ARG A 260 -9.45 -8.66 16.77
C ARG A 260 -9.04 -7.78 15.58
N ALA A 261 -8.71 -8.38 14.44
CA ALA A 261 -8.38 -7.64 13.23
C ALA A 261 -9.55 -6.80 12.72
N HIS A 262 -10.79 -7.29 12.86
CA HIS A 262 -12.00 -6.53 12.52
C HIS A 262 -12.16 -5.29 13.40
N ALA A 263 -12.03 -5.45 14.73
CA ALA A 263 -12.12 -4.34 15.68
C ALA A 263 -11.02 -3.28 15.42
N GLY A 264 -9.76 -3.74 15.20
CA GLY A 264 -8.64 -2.86 14.88
C GLY A 264 -8.84 -2.09 13.56
N ARG A 265 -9.35 -2.76 12.51
CA ARG A 265 -9.66 -2.12 11.23
C ARG A 265 -10.78 -1.09 11.37
N LYS A 266 -11.83 -1.40 12.13
CA LYS A 266 -12.92 -0.45 12.37
C LYS A 266 -12.41 0.83 13.01
N HIS A 267 -11.58 0.73 14.04
CA HIS A 267 -10.95 1.91 14.65
C HIS A 267 -10.12 2.72 13.65
N ILE A 268 -9.31 2.06 12.80
CA ILE A 268 -8.48 2.72 11.80
C ILE A 268 -9.34 3.41 10.73
N ILE A 269 -10.39 2.76 10.23
CA ILE A 269 -11.33 3.34 9.26
C ILE A 269 -12.02 4.58 9.82
N ASP A 270 -12.45 4.58 11.09
CA ASP A 270 -13.07 5.73 11.73
C ASP A 270 -12.14 6.95 11.73
N VAL A 271 -10.84 6.73 12.00
CA VAL A 271 -9.83 7.80 11.92
C VAL A 271 -9.59 8.26 10.48
N MET A 272 -9.47 7.34 9.53
CA MET A 272 -9.33 7.67 8.10
C MET A 272 -10.53 8.49 7.60
N ASN A 273 -11.75 8.09 7.95
CA ASN A 273 -12.98 8.78 7.58
C ASN A 273 -13.08 10.20 8.18
N SER A 274 -12.44 10.44 9.33
CA SER A 274 -12.35 11.79 9.92
C SER A 274 -11.47 12.73 9.10
N SER A 275 -10.52 12.20 8.32
CA SER A 275 -9.67 12.97 7.41
C SER A 275 -10.27 13.05 5.99
N ILE A 276 -10.71 11.92 5.45
CA ILE A 276 -11.39 11.83 4.15
C ILE A 276 -12.44 10.72 4.18
N GLY A 277 -13.71 11.10 4.27
CA GLY A 277 -14.83 10.16 4.42
C GLY A 277 -15.40 9.63 3.10
N SER A 278 -15.09 10.27 1.98
CA SER A 278 -15.51 9.87 0.63
C SER A 278 -14.52 10.36 -0.41
N SER A 279 -14.54 9.76 -1.59
CA SER A 279 -13.80 10.28 -2.74
C SER A 279 -14.22 11.73 -3.04
N ARG A 280 -13.27 12.56 -3.47
CA ARG A 280 -13.58 13.92 -3.90
C ARG A 280 -14.48 13.88 -5.13
N ASP A 281 -15.36 14.85 -5.23
CA ASP A 281 -16.31 14.96 -6.34
C ASP A 281 -15.61 15.28 -7.67
N GLU A 282 -14.48 15.98 -7.61
CA GLU A 282 -13.70 16.38 -8.78
C GLU A 282 -12.30 15.77 -8.75
N LEU A 283 -11.80 15.43 -9.93
CA LEU A 283 -10.40 15.05 -10.11
C LEU A 283 -9.48 16.24 -9.84
N SER A 284 -8.25 15.96 -9.43
CA SER A 284 -7.18 16.96 -9.34
C SER A 284 -7.09 17.79 -10.63
N GLN A 285 -6.81 19.09 -10.50
CA GLN A 285 -6.55 19.97 -11.65
C GLN A 285 -5.36 19.51 -12.52
N TRP A 286 -4.49 18.67 -11.99
CA TRP A 286 -3.33 18.11 -12.69
C TRP A 286 -3.62 16.78 -13.37
N ALA A 287 -4.76 16.14 -13.05
CA ALA A 287 -5.16 14.89 -13.69
C ALA A 287 -5.65 15.15 -15.12
N PRO A 288 -5.27 14.31 -16.09
CA PRO A 288 -5.78 14.42 -17.44
C PRO A 288 -7.30 14.24 -17.45
N ARG A 289 -8.01 15.06 -18.23
CA ARG A 289 -9.43 14.85 -18.52
C ARG A 289 -9.53 13.95 -19.74
N ILE A 290 -10.34 12.91 -19.65
CA ILE A 290 -10.56 11.94 -20.72
C ILE A 290 -11.92 12.19 -21.33
N GLU A 291 -11.97 12.35 -22.65
CA GLU A 291 -13.18 12.50 -23.45
C GLU A 291 -13.23 11.41 -24.52
N PHE A 292 -14.44 10.91 -24.77
CA PHE A 292 -14.68 9.92 -25.81
C PHE A 292 -15.45 10.51 -26.97
N LEU A 293 -14.97 10.19 -28.17
CA LEU A 293 -15.65 10.48 -29.42
C LEU A 293 -15.92 9.15 -30.13
N LYS A 294 -17.06 9.05 -30.82
CA LYS A 294 -17.34 7.89 -31.66
C LYS A 294 -17.40 8.33 -33.11
N VAL A 295 -16.55 7.72 -33.93
CA VAL A 295 -16.53 7.93 -35.36
C VAL A 295 -16.85 6.64 -36.10
N PRO A 296 -17.41 6.73 -37.34
CA PRO A 296 -17.58 5.54 -38.17
C PRO A 296 -16.24 4.82 -38.39
N VAL A 297 -16.23 3.50 -38.34
CA VAL A 297 -15.01 2.69 -38.55
C VAL A 297 -14.35 3.00 -39.89
N SER A 298 -15.14 3.33 -40.92
CA SER A 298 -14.65 3.75 -42.25
C SER A 298 -13.84 5.05 -42.23
N LYS A 299 -14.01 5.89 -41.19
CA LYS A 299 -13.32 7.20 -41.04
C LYS A 299 -12.04 7.10 -40.21
N ILE A 300 -11.78 5.95 -39.53
CA ILE A 300 -10.56 5.73 -38.72
C ILE A 300 -9.30 6.04 -39.52
N GLY A 301 -9.24 5.55 -40.77
CA GLY A 301 -8.09 5.80 -41.65
C GLY A 301 -7.85 7.28 -41.94
N ALA A 302 -8.91 8.09 -42.02
CA ALA A 302 -8.79 9.54 -42.22
C ALA A 302 -8.25 10.23 -40.96
N VAL A 303 -8.68 9.82 -39.78
CA VAL A 303 -8.18 10.40 -38.50
C VAL A 303 -6.71 10.02 -38.26
N ILE A 304 -6.31 8.81 -38.57
CA ILE A 304 -4.90 8.38 -38.44
C ILE A 304 -4.05 9.05 -39.54
N GLY A 305 -4.57 9.11 -40.76
CA GLY A 305 -3.89 9.63 -41.93
C GLY A 305 -2.74 8.75 -42.44
N PRO A 306 -2.20 9.02 -43.65
CA PRO A 306 -1.10 8.26 -44.22
C PRO A 306 0.13 8.25 -43.31
N GLY A 307 0.55 7.05 -42.85
CA GLY A 307 1.70 6.87 -41.95
C GLY A 307 1.54 7.59 -40.60
N GLY A 308 0.30 7.80 -40.11
CA GLY A 308 0.02 8.48 -38.83
C GLY A 308 0.23 10.01 -38.92
N LYS A 309 0.21 10.61 -40.08
CA LYS A 309 0.48 12.06 -40.25
C LYS A 309 -0.62 12.93 -39.64
N MET A 310 -1.88 12.52 -39.79
CA MET A 310 -3.00 13.31 -39.32
C MET A 310 -3.14 13.25 -37.80
N ILE A 311 -3.01 12.08 -37.21
CA ILE A 311 -3.07 11.95 -35.74
C ILE A 311 -1.95 12.76 -35.06
N ARG A 312 -0.74 12.75 -35.59
CA ARG A 312 0.35 13.60 -35.10
C ARG A 312 0.08 15.11 -35.28
N GLU A 313 -0.69 15.52 -36.30
CA GLU A 313 -1.09 16.90 -36.45
C GLU A 313 -2.13 17.31 -35.40
N ILE A 314 -3.07 16.42 -35.09
CA ILE A 314 -4.06 16.63 -34.03
C ILE A 314 -3.35 16.69 -32.64
N GLU A 315 -2.37 15.84 -32.40
CA GLU A 315 -1.61 15.85 -31.14
C GLU A 315 -0.77 17.11 -30.91
N LYS A 316 -0.48 17.90 -31.97
CA LYS A 316 0.17 19.22 -31.82
C LYS A 316 -0.66 20.21 -31.03
N THR A 317 -1.96 19.99 -30.87
CA THR A 317 -2.81 20.79 -30.00
C THR A 317 -2.41 20.68 -28.54
N GLY A 318 -1.68 19.60 -28.15
CA GLY A 318 -1.32 19.24 -26.76
C GLY A 318 -2.24 18.19 -26.17
N ALA A 319 -3.24 17.67 -26.91
CA ALA A 319 -4.04 16.53 -26.50
C ALA A 319 -3.39 15.23 -26.97
N THR A 320 -3.47 14.17 -26.15
CA THR A 320 -3.13 12.80 -26.55
C THR A 320 -4.34 12.15 -27.18
N VAL A 321 -4.16 11.45 -28.31
CA VAL A 321 -5.22 10.84 -29.09
C VAL A 321 -4.99 9.34 -29.24
N THR A 322 -5.95 8.54 -28.79
CA THR A 322 -5.94 7.09 -29.02
C THR A 322 -7.15 6.70 -29.85
N VAL A 323 -6.96 5.82 -30.83
CA VAL A 323 -8.03 5.37 -31.73
C VAL A 323 -8.14 3.85 -31.62
N ASP A 324 -9.29 3.36 -31.19
CA ASP A 324 -9.59 1.95 -31.13
C ASP A 324 -10.25 1.45 -32.44
N ASP A 325 -10.13 0.15 -32.73
CA ASP A 325 -10.59 -0.48 -33.98
C ASP A 325 -12.12 -0.38 -34.17
N ASP A 326 -12.87 -0.17 -33.11
CA ASP A 326 -14.33 0.00 -33.14
C ASP A 326 -14.80 1.42 -33.46
N GLY A 327 -13.86 2.36 -33.67
CA GLY A 327 -14.11 3.77 -33.95
C GLY A 327 -14.25 4.64 -32.71
N THR A 328 -13.94 4.12 -31.54
CA THR A 328 -13.83 4.95 -30.33
C THR A 328 -12.51 5.70 -30.36
N ILE A 329 -12.57 7.02 -30.19
CA ILE A 329 -11.41 7.89 -30.06
C ILE A 329 -11.40 8.43 -28.63
N THR A 330 -10.28 8.24 -27.95
CA THR A 330 -10.04 8.79 -26.64
C THR A 330 -9.15 10.01 -26.76
N LEU A 331 -9.64 11.15 -26.29
CA LEU A 331 -8.87 12.38 -26.14
C LEU A 331 -8.52 12.56 -24.68
N SER A 332 -7.27 12.88 -24.38
CA SER A 332 -6.87 13.21 -23.02
C SER A 332 -6.00 14.47 -22.99
N SER A 333 -6.31 15.38 -22.07
CA SER A 333 -5.53 16.59 -21.82
C SER A 333 -5.76 17.06 -20.38
N VAL A 334 -4.73 17.67 -19.79
CA VAL A 334 -4.88 18.36 -18.48
C VAL A 334 -5.70 19.64 -18.65
N GLU A 335 -5.53 20.34 -19.75
CA GLU A 335 -6.27 21.58 -20.07
C GLU A 335 -7.43 21.28 -21.03
N ALA A 336 -8.54 22.00 -20.92
CA ALA A 336 -9.73 21.81 -21.76
C ALA A 336 -9.50 22.27 -23.22
N ALA A 337 -8.81 23.38 -23.42
CA ALA A 337 -8.64 23.97 -24.76
C ALA A 337 -7.96 23.05 -25.78
N PRO A 338 -6.86 22.31 -25.45
CA PRO A 338 -6.28 21.30 -26.33
C PRO A 338 -7.24 20.17 -26.72
N ALA A 339 -8.03 19.67 -25.76
CA ALA A 339 -9.01 18.63 -26.05
C ALA A 339 -10.14 19.09 -26.96
N GLU A 340 -10.66 20.30 -26.72
CA GLU A 340 -11.69 20.92 -27.59
C GLU A 340 -11.19 21.18 -29.02
N GLU A 341 -9.95 21.62 -29.18
CA GLU A 341 -9.37 21.84 -30.52
C GLU A 341 -9.16 20.50 -31.23
N ALA A 342 -8.59 19.50 -30.54
CA ALA A 342 -8.44 18.16 -31.10
C ALA A 342 -9.80 17.57 -31.53
N ARG A 343 -10.85 17.74 -30.71
CA ARG A 343 -12.22 17.34 -31.02
C ARG A 343 -12.70 17.98 -32.29
N ARG A 344 -12.59 19.32 -32.43
CA ARG A 344 -13.00 20.06 -33.62
C ARG A 344 -12.28 19.58 -34.88
N MET A 345 -10.97 19.31 -34.78
CA MET A 345 -10.21 18.76 -35.90
C MET A 345 -10.75 17.39 -36.34
N ILE A 346 -11.00 16.48 -35.38
CA ILE A 346 -11.53 15.15 -35.66
C ILE A 346 -12.93 15.23 -36.27
N GLU A 347 -13.82 16.05 -35.70
CA GLU A 347 -15.17 16.26 -36.24
C GLU A 347 -15.12 16.82 -37.68
N SER A 348 -14.21 17.76 -37.96
CA SER A 348 -14.02 18.31 -39.34
C SER A 348 -13.52 17.23 -40.30
N ILE A 349 -12.63 16.33 -39.89
CA ILE A 349 -12.08 15.25 -40.74
C ILE A 349 -13.15 14.18 -41.01
N THR A 350 -14.05 13.97 -40.06
CA THR A 350 -15.07 12.92 -40.10
C THR A 350 -16.45 13.38 -40.56
N ALA A 351 -16.64 14.72 -40.72
CA ALA A 351 -17.84 15.28 -41.35
C ALA A 351 -18.03 14.72 -42.76
N ASP A 352 -19.28 14.51 -43.16
CA ASP A 352 -19.64 14.02 -44.51
C ASP A 352 -19.56 15.16 -45.56
#